data_139ba8511d61d2d4c1c184956bab8911
#
_entry.id   139ba8511d61d2d4c1c184956bab8911
#
_cell.length_a   1.000
_cell.length_b   1.000
_cell.length_c   1.000
_cell.angle_alpha   90.00
_cell.angle_beta   90.00
_cell.angle_gamma   90.00
#
_symmetry.space_group_name_H-M   'P 1'
#
loop_
_entity.id
_entity.type
_entity.pdbx_description
1 polymer ?
#
loop_
_entity_poly.entity_id
_entity_poly.type
_entity_poly.pdbx_seq_one_letter_code
_entity_poly.pdbx_strand_id
1 'polypeptide(L)'
;MSLITAKVINAGVPGELSTQGLERLPDVINKHHPDLLILCHAGNDILQRKDLNRAANNIRETLTIAHQQNIPAILLGVPEFGIFLKTADLYQKIADELEIVFVKNIITDILSDQSLKSDSVHPNAKGYKMMAEQLAGILKETGAL
;
A
#
# COMPACT_ATOMS: atom_id res chain seq x y z
N MET A 1 13.02 1.52 20.31
CA MET A 1 11.65 1.40 20.87
C MET A 1 10.72 0.88 19.79
N SER A 2 10.00 -0.19 20.04
CA SER A 2 9.02 -0.70 19.11
C SER A 2 7.83 0.26 19.04
N LEU A 3 7.44 0.70 17.85
CA LEU A 3 6.27 1.55 17.64
C LEU A 3 4.95 0.81 17.86
N ILE A 4 4.99 -0.51 17.67
CA ILE A 4 3.86 -1.42 17.81
C ILE A 4 4.31 -2.73 18.44
N THR A 5 3.42 -3.40 19.14
CA THR A 5 3.66 -4.73 19.71
C THR A 5 3.27 -5.87 18.76
N ALA A 6 2.60 -5.56 17.67
CA ALA A 6 2.18 -6.53 16.66
C ALA A 6 3.36 -7.03 15.81
N LYS A 7 3.26 -8.28 15.37
CA LYS A 7 4.19 -8.85 14.40
C LYS A 7 3.91 -8.29 13.01
N VAL A 8 4.92 -7.67 12.39
CA VAL A 8 4.83 -7.19 11.01
C VAL A 8 5.44 -8.22 10.06
N ILE A 9 4.68 -8.60 9.03
CA ILE A 9 5.11 -9.52 7.97
C ILE A 9 5.28 -8.72 6.69
N ASN A 10 6.51 -8.66 6.18
CA ASN A 10 6.76 -8.10 4.87
C ASN A 10 6.51 -9.16 3.80
N ALA A 11 5.41 -9.00 3.08
CA ALA A 11 5.03 -9.85 1.95
C ALA A 11 5.29 -9.19 0.59
N GLY A 12 5.97 -8.05 0.54
CA GLY A 12 6.31 -7.35 -0.69
C GLY A 12 7.31 -8.12 -1.55
N VAL A 13 7.13 -8.07 -2.87
CA VAL A 13 8.03 -8.65 -3.87
C VAL A 13 8.50 -7.56 -4.82
N PRO A 14 9.82 -7.28 -4.92
CA PRO A 14 10.34 -6.25 -5.82
C PRO A 14 9.94 -6.50 -7.29
N GLY A 15 9.48 -5.45 -7.97
CA GLY A 15 9.11 -5.53 -9.38
C GLY A 15 7.74 -6.17 -9.67
N GLU A 16 7.05 -6.64 -8.65
CA GLU A 16 5.76 -7.33 -8.82
C GLU A 16 4.67 -6.41 -9.36
N LEU A 17 3.92 -6.92 -10.35
CA LEU A 17 2.71 -6.27 -10.87
C LEU A 17 1.48 -6.66 -10.05
N SER A 18 0.43 -5.85 -10.13
CA SER A 18 -0.82 -6.08 -9.39
C SER A 18 -1.48 -7.43 -9.69
N THR A 19 -1.34 -7.94 -10.93
CA THR A 19 -1.83 -9.27 -11.32
C THR A 19 -1.14 -10.38 -10.51
N GLN A 20 0.17 -10.32 -10.39
CA GLN A 20 0.97 -11.32 -9.66
C GLN A 20 0.67 -11.28 -8.15
N GLY A 21 0.53 -10.07 -7.61
CA GLY A 21 0.15 -9.89 -6.20
C GLY A 21 -1.22 -10.47 -5.87
N LEU A 22 -2.19 -10.27 -6.77
CA LEU A 22 -3.53 -10.86 -6.65
C LEU A 22 -3.48 -12.39 -6.70
N GLU A 23 -2.74 -12.97 -7.64
CA GLU A 23 -2.62 -14.42 -7.80
C GLU A 23 -2.06 -15.11 -6.56
N ARG A 24 -1.07 -14.52 -5.88
CA ARG A 24 -0.45 -15.11 -4.69
C ARG A 24 -1.10 -14.74 -3.36
N LEU A 25 -2.06 -13.82 -3.35
CA LEU A 25 -2.69 -13.35 -2.11
C LEU A 25 -3.29 -14.49 -1.27
N PRO A 26 -4.02 -15.47 -1.83
CA PRO A 26 -4.56 -16.59 -1.04
C PRO A 26 -3.47 -17.37 -0.30
N ASP A 27 -2.34 -17.62 -0.93
CA ASP A 27 -1.21 -18.33 -0.30
C ASP A 27 -0.59 -17.51 0.82
N VAL A 28 -0.47 -16.19 0.64
CA VAL A 28 0.04 -15.27 1.68
C VAL A 28 -0.89 -15.27 2.89
N ILE A 29 -2.20 -15.17 2.68
CA ILE A 29 -3.19 -15.21 3.75
C ILE A 29 -3.15 -16.55 4.47
N ASN A 30 -3.15 -17.66 3.74
CA ASN A 30 -3.13 -19.00 4.31
C ASN A 30 -1.85 -19.30 5.09
N LYS A 31 -0.72 -18.75 4.67
CA LYS A 31 0.57 -18.95 5.33
C LYS A 31 0.70 -18.13 6.61
N HIS A 32 0.20 -16.91 6.61
CA HIS A 32 0.51 -15.93 7.65
C HIS A 32 -0.65 -15.62 8.58
N HIS A 33 -1.88 -15.92 8.19
CA HIS A 33 -3.11 -15.63 8.96
C HIS A 33 -3.11 -14.19 9.51
N PRO A 34 -3.02 -13.16 8.66
CA PRO A 34 -2.90 -11.78 9.13
C PRO A 34 -4.22 -11.29 9.74
N ASP A 35 -4.11 -10.49 10.81
CA ASP A 35 -5.24 -9.79 11.43
C ASP A 35 -5.55 -8.45 10.73
N LEU A 36 -4.62 -7.95 9.91
CA LEU A 36 -4.73 -6.71 9.15
C LEU A 36 -3.88 -6.80 7.89
N LEU A 37 -4.42 -6.32 6.78
CA LEU A 37 -3.71 -6.12 5.53
C LEU A 37 -3.39 -4.63 5.32
N ILE A 38 -2.12 -4.27 5.16
CA ILE A 38 -1.72 -2.97 4.65
C ILE A 38 -1.31 -3.16 3.20
N LEU A 39 -2.12 -2.67 2.27
CA LEU A 39 -1.92 -2.85 0.84
C LEU A 39 -1.26 -1.61 0.22
N CYS A 40 -0.03 -1.79 -0.26
CA CYS A 40 0.70 -0.84 -1.10
C CYS A 40 1.07 -1.56 -2.39
N HIS A 41 0.33 -1.37 -3.46
CA HIS A 41 0.51 -2.12 -4.70
C HIS A 41 0.21 -1.30 -5.95
N ALA A 42 0.52 -1.87 -7.13
CA ALA A 42 0.39 -1.30 -8.46
C ALA A 42 1.38 -0.17 -8.81
N GLY A 43 2.36 0.12 -7.98
CA GLY A 43 3.43 1.06 -8.33
C GLY A 43 4.19 0.64 -9.59
N ASN A 44 4.47 -0.65 -9.76
CA ASN A 44 5.12 -1.17 -10.96
C ASN A 44 4.22 -1.14 -12.20
N ASP A 45 2.90 -1.31 -12.03
CA ASP A 45 1.94 -1.13 -13.13
C ASP A 45 1.99 0.31 -13.65
N ILE A 46 2.03 1.30 -12.75
CA ILE A 46 2.14 2.72 -13.10
C ILE A 46 3.49 2.99 -13.80
N LEU A 47 4.61 2.56 -13.21
CA LEU A 47 5.96 2.76 -13.77
C LEU A 47 6.13 2.15 -15.15
N GLN A 48 5.57 0.96 -15.37
CA GLN A 48 5.65 0.24 -16.64
C GLN A 48 4.54 0.62 -17.61
N ARG A 49 3.72 1.64 -17.28
CA ARG A 49 2.61 2.12 -18.11
C ARG A 49 1.64 1.00 -18.52
N LYS A 50 1.34 0.11 -17.58
CA LYS A 50 0.34 -0.95 -17.77
C LYS A 50 -1.07 -0.36 -17.78
N ASP A 51 -2.05 -1.17 -18.13
CA ASP A 51 -3.47 -0.79 -18.08
C ASP A 51 -3.89 -0.52 -16.62
N LEU A 52 -4.11 0.76 -16.29
CA LEU A 52 -4.48 1.19 -14.94
C LEU A 52 -5.90 0.78 -14.55
N ASN A 53 -6.81 0.52 -15.51
CA ASN A 53 -8.12 -0.03 -15.20
C ASN A 53 -7.99 -1.47 -14.72
N ARG A 54 -7.12 -2.24 -15.35
CA ARG A 54 -6.79 -3.60 -14.90
C ARG A 54 -6.12 -3.59 -13.52
N ALA A 55 -5.16 -2.71 -13.31
CA ALA A 55 -4.50 -2.55 -12.01
C ALA A 55 -5.51 -2.18 -10.91
N ALA A 56 -6.43 -1.25 -11.18
CA ALA A 56 -7.49 -0.87 -10.25
C ALA A 56 -8.41 -2.05 -9.92
N ASN A 57 -8.78 -2.86 -10.91
CA ASN A 57 -9.59 -4.07 -10.69
C ASN A 57 -8.85 -5.10 -9.84
N ASN A 58 -7.55 -5.30 -10.07
CA ASN A 58 -6.73 -6.20 -9.26
C ASN A 58 -6.65 -5.76 -7.80
N ILE A 59 -6.53 -4.45 -7.54
CA ILE A 59 -6.55 -3.89 -6.18
C ILE A 59 -7.93 -4.11 -5.53
N ARG A 60 -9.03 -3.84 -6.24
CA ARG A 60 -10.39 -4.09 -5.73
C ARG A 60 -10.57 -5.54 -5.34
N GLU A 61 -10.16 -6.45 -6.20
CA GLU A 61 -10.28 -7.89 -5.96
C GLU A 61 -9.42 -8.35 -4.78
N THR A 62 -8.18 -7.84 -4.66
CA THR A 62 -7.32 -8.08 -3.49
C THR A 62 -8.01 -7.67 -2.17
N LEU A 63 -8.59 -6.48 -2.14
CA LEU A 63 -9.30 -5.97 -0.96
C LEU A 63 -10.58 -6.72 -0.68
N THR A 64 -11.31 -7.15 -1.72
CA THR A 64 -12.52 -7.96 -1.61
C THR A 64 -12.21 -9.34 -1.04
N ILE A 65 -11.14 -9.99 -1.47
CA ILE A 65 -10.70 -11.28 -0.92
C ILE A 65 -10.35 -11.15 0.56
N ALA A 66 -9.61 -10.10 0.94
CA ALA A 66 -9.30 -9.85 2.35
C ALA A 66 -10.58 -9.67 3.19
N HIS A 67 -11.52 -8.86 2.70
CA HIS A 67 -12.81 -8.63 3.37
C HIS A 67 -13.62 -9.91 3.54
N GLN A 68 -13.70 -10.75 2.51
CA GLN A 68 -14.40 -12.05 2.55
C GLN A 68 -13.80 -13.01 3.60
N GLN A 69 -12.55 -12.82 3.95
CA GLN A 69 -11.86 -13.58 4.99
C GLN A 69 -11.85 -12.86 6.36
N ASN A 70 -12.65 -11.81 6.51
CA ASN A 70 -12.73 -10.98 7.71
C ASN A 70 -11.39 -10.32 8.09
N ILE A 71 -10.54 -10.02 7.11
CA ILE A 71 -9.28 -9.31 7.30
C ILE A 71 -9.51 -7.84 6.93
N PRO A 72 -9.53 -6.92 7.92
CA PRO A 72 -9.60 -5.50 7.64
C PRO A 72 -8.38 -5.05 6.82
N ALA A 73 -8.55 -4.03 5.99
CA ALA A 73 -7.49 -3.54 5.13
C ALA A 73 -7.31 -2.03 5.21
N ILE A 74 -6.07 -1.59 5.04
CA ILE A 74 -5.69 -0.19 4.83
C ILE A 74 -5.06 -0.10 3.44
N LEU A 75 -5.54 0.82 2.61
CA LEU A 75 -5.00 1.08 1.29
C LEU A 75 -4.06 2.28 1.33
N LEU A 76 -2.84 2.12 0.81
CA LEU A 76 -1.89 3.21 0.61
C LEU A 76 -1.97 3.72 -0.82
N GLY A 77 -2.01 5.04 -0.98
CA GLY A 77 -1.90 5.68 -2.28
C GLY A 77 -0.48 5.61 -2.82
N VAL A 78 -0.32 5.33 -4.10
CA VAL A 78 0.96 5.36 -4.80
C VAL A 78 0.93 6.47 -5.85
N PRO A 79 1.99 7.29 -5.98
CA PRO A 79 2.00 8.38 -6.93
C PRO A 79 2.11 7.92 -8.38
N GLU A 80 1.55 8.71 -9.27
CA GLU A 80 1.95 8.75 -10.67
C GLU A 80 3.32 9.44 -10.76
N PHE A 81 4.27 8.77 -11.40
CA PHE A 81 5.62 9.28 -11.54
C PHE A 81 5.73 10.17 -12.79
N GLY A 82 5.92 11.46 -12.56
CA GLY A 82 6.01 12.48 -13.60
C GLY A 82 6.77 13.72 -13.10
N ILE A 83 6.61 14.84 -13.77
CA ILE A 83 7.24 16.12 -13.39
C ILE A 83 6.76 16.55 -12.00
N PHE A 84 5.47 16.35 -11.72
CA PHE A 84 4.87 16.59 -10.41
C PHE A 84 4.34 15.26 -9.87
N LEU A 85 4.79 14.87 -8.68
CA LEU A 85 4.26 13.69 -8.02
C LEU A 85 2.85 13.99 -7.49
N LYS A 86 1.91 13.14 -7.89
CA LYS A 86 0.53 13.17 -7.42
C LYS A 86 0.06 11.74 -7.20
N THR A 87 -0.56 11.47 -6.07
CA THR A 87 -1.17 10.16 -5.82
C THR A 87 -2.20 9.84 -6.91
N ALA A 88 -2.10 8.66 -7.51
CA ALA A 88 -2.98 8.23 -8.58
C ALA A 88 -4.45 8.19 -8.12
N ASP A 89 -5.34 8.75 -8.91
CA ASP A 89 -6.77 8.92 -8.55
C ASP A 89 -7.51 7.59 -8.39
N LEU A 90 -6.99 6.50 -8.96
CA LEU A 90 -7.58 5.17 -8.84
C LEU A 90 -7.72 4.70 -7.39
N TYR A 91 -6.77 5.05 -6.53
CA TYR A 91 -6.78 4.63 -5.11
C TYR A 91 -7.91 5.29 -4.33
N GLN A 92 -8.15 6.59 -4.53
CA GLN A 92 -9.26 7.29 -3.88
C GLN A 92 -10.60 6.68 -4.29
N LYS A 93 -10.78 6.42 -5.58
CA LYS A 93 -12.02 5.82 -6.10
C LYS A 93 -12.28 4.45 -5.46
N ILE A 94 -11.26 3.59 -5.37
CA ILE A 94 -11.40 2.27 -4.76
C ILE A 94 -11.72 2.39 -3.26
N ALA A 95 -11.03 3.27 -2.55
CA ALA A 95 -11.26 3.47 -1.13
C ALA A 95 -12.69 3.96 -0.83
N ASP A 96 -13.21 4.87 -1.64
CA ASP A 96 -14.58 5.38 -1.53
C ASP A 96 -15.61 4.30 -1.86
N GLU A 97 -15.37 3.49 -2.91
CA GLU A 97 -16.25 2.38 -3.30
C GLU A 97 -16.35 1.30 -2.21
N LEU A 98 -15.24 0.97 -1.56
CA LEU A 98 -15.15 -0.12 -0.59
C LEU A 98 -15.25 0.36 0.86
N GLU A 99 -15.38 1.66 1.09
CA GLU A 99 -15.47 2.29 2.42
C GLU A 99 -14.35 1.84 3.38
N ILE A 100 -13.11 1.79 2.86
CA ILE A 100 -11.93 1.35 3.62
C ILE A 100 -11.05 2.52 4.05
N VAL A 101 -10.22 2.30 5.05
CA VAL A 101 -9.22 3.28 5.49
C VAL A 101 -8.21 3.52 4.36
N PHE A 102 -8.07 4.78 3.96
CA PHE A 102 -7.20 5.19 2.88
C PHE A 102 -6.15 6.19 3.36
N VAL A 103 -4.88 5.85 3.15
CA VAL A 103 -3.75 6.70 3.45
C VAL A 103 -3.21 7.27 2.13
N LYS A 104 -3.67 8.46 1.79
CA LYS A 104 -3.53 9.03 0.44
C LYS A 104 -2.09 9.40 0.08
N ASN A 105 -1.41 10.16 0.93
CA ASN A 105 -0.25 10.94 0.51
C ASN A 105 1.08 10.55 1.15
N ILE A 106 1.14 9.58 2.06
CA ILE A 106 2.38 9.22 2.76
C ILE A 106 3.55 8.99 1.77
N ILE A 107 3.33 8.17 0.74
CA ILE A 107 4.38 7.84 -0.23
C ILE A 107 4.70 9.04 -1.11
N THR A 108 3.67 9.74 -1.57
CA THR A 108 3.82 10.95 -2.41
C THR A 108 4.63 12.02 -1.68
N ASP A 109 4.33 12.29 -0.42
CA ASP A 109 5.02 13.29 0.39
C ASP A 109 6.49 12.91 0.63
N ILE A 110 6.75 11.66 0.98
CA ILE A 110 8.11 11.15 1.18
C ILE A 110 8.93 11.24 -0.12
N LEU A 111 8.39 10.83 -1.24
CA LEU A 111 9.09 10.87 -2.52
C LEU A 111 9.22 12.28 -3.11
N SER A 112 8.48 13.25 -2.59
CA SER A 112 8.62 14.67 -2.94
C SER A 112 9.79 15.35 -2.22
N ASP A 113 10.28 14.76 -1.12
CA ASP A 113 11.41 15.27 -0.35
C ASP A 113 12.70 14.52 -0.73
N GLN A 114 13.68 15.27 -1.28
CA GLN A 114 14.98 14.71 -1.69
C GLN A 114 15.76 14.06 -0.53
N SER A 115 15.54 14.52 0.70
CA SER A 115 16.22 13.98 1.90
C SER A 115 15.66 12.62 2.36
N LEU A 116 14.50 12.21 1.84
CA LEU A 116 13.76 11.02 2.26
C LEU A 116 13.78 9.89 1.24
N LYS A 117 14.41 10.09 0.09
CA LYS A 117 14.44 9.10 -0.99
C LYS A 117 15.85 8.67 -1.37
N SER A 118 15.97 7.44 -1.84
CA SER A 118 17.21 6.87 -2.38
C SER A 118 17.34 7.07 -3.89
N ASP A 119 16.19 7.07 -4.58
CA ASP A 119 16.06 7.33 -6.02
C ASP A 119 14.70 7.99 -6.33
N SER A 120 14.29 8.03 -7.57
CA SER A 120 13.05 8.69 -8.00
C SER A 120 11.78 8.02 -7.48
N VAL A 121 11.84 6.75 -7.08
CA VAL A 121 10.67 5.93 -6.81
C VAL A 121 10.74 5.18 -5.47
N HIS A 122 11.87 5.25 -4.75
CA HIS A 122 12.05 4.54 -3.49
C HIS A 122 12.42 5.48 -2.34
N PRO A 123 11.80 5.34 -1.17
CA PRO A 123 12.28 5.97 0.05
C PRO A 123 13.67 5.47 0.43
N ASN A 124 14.45 6.28 1.13
CA ASN A 124 15.63 5.84 1.84
C ASN A 124 15.27 5.37 3.27
N ALA A 125 16.25 4.98 4.07
CA ALA A 125 16.02 4.51 5.44
C ALA A 125 15.25 5.52 6.31
N LYS A 126 15.50 6.83 6.16
CA LYS A 126 14.79 7.89 6.87
C LYS A 126 13.35 8.01 6.40
N GLY A 127 13.11 7.91 5.08
CA GLY A 127 11.78 7.91 4.49
C GLY A 127 10.94 6.71 4.95
N TYR A 128 11.50 5.51 4.96
CA TYR A 128 10.83 4.32 5.49
C TYR A 128 10.52 4.42 6.98
N LYS A 129 11.43 5.00 7.76
CA LYS A 129 11.18 5.24 9.19
C LYS A 129 9.99 6.19 9.38
N MET A 130 9.96 7.31 8.67
CA MET A 130 8.85 8.27 8.70
C MET A 130 7.53 7.60 8.30
N MET A 131 7.53 6.79 7.23
CA MET A 131 6.37 6.03 6.80
C MET A 131 5.86 5.10 7.91
N ALA A 132 6.75 4.35 8.56
CA ALA A 132 6.40 3.46 9.67
C ALA A 132 5.80 4.21 10.86
N GLU A 133 6.36 5.37 11.22
CA GLU A 133 5.86 6.20 12.33
C GLU A 133 4.46 6.75 12.04
N GLN A 134 4.22 7.24 10.82
CA GLN A 134 2.91 7.73 10.41
C GLN A 134 1.86 6.61 10.35
N LEU A 135 2.21 5.46 9.81
CA LEU A 135 1.31 4.29 9.78
C LEU A 135 0.98 3.79 11.19
N ALA A 136 1.97 3.73 12.09
CA ALA A 136 1.72 3.35 13.49
C ALA A 136 0.76 4.34 14.19
N GLY A 137 0.85 5.63 13.89
CA GLY A 137 -0.10 6.64 14.38
C GLY A 137 -1.52 6.36 13.89
N ILE A 138 -1.69 6.12 12.59
CA ILE A 138 -2.99 5.81 11.98
C ILE A 138 -3.59 4.52 12.56
N LEU A 139 -2.78 3.48 12.75
CA LEU A 139 -3.24 2.22 13.35
C LEU A 139 -3.77 2.41 14.78
N LYS A 140 -3.13 3.25 15.56
CA LYS A 140 -3.61 3.61 16.92
C LYS A 140 -4.90 4.42 16.89
N GLU A 141 -5.00 5.40 16.01
CA GLU A 141 -6.19 6.25 15.86
C GLU A 141 -7.41 5.47 15.37
N THR A 142 -7.21 4.48 14.50
CA THR A 142 -8.27 3.62 13.97
C THR A 142 -8.66 2.47 14.90
N GLY A 143 -7.93 2.29 16.01
CA GLY A 143 -8.18 1.19 16.95
C GLY A 143 -7.73 -0.18 16.42
N ALA A 144 -6.85 -0.22 15.42
CA ALA A 144 -6.28 -1.44 14.87
C ALA A 144 -5.09 -1.97 15.69
N LEU A 145 -4.62 -1.17 16.66
CA LEU A 145 -3.57 -1.49 17.63
C LEU A 145 -3.96 -1.02 19.02
#